data_c5b3d8ae05b959472b44f64342e7a639
#
_entry.id   c5b3d8ae05b959472b44f64342e7a639
#
_cell.length_a   1.000
_cell.length_b   1.000
_cell.length_c   1.000
_cell.angle_alpha   90.00
_cell.angle_beta   90.00
_cell.angle_gamma   90.00
#
_symmetry.space_group_name_H-M   'P 1'
#
loop_
_entity.id
_entity.type
_entity.pdbx_description
1 polymer ?
#
loop_
_entity_poly.entity_id
_entity_poly.type
_entity_poly.pdbx_seq_one_letter_code
_entity_poly.pdbx_strand_id
1 'polypeptide(L)'
;MFRLGYNTNGFNCHSLESALEVISSLGYQGVAITLDNYILNPWNSDLNPALDLVERSLNRYSLACVIETGARFLLNPRHKHEPTLISNDAEGRKTRLNFLKKAIDIAGRLNAESLSFWSGKKQDAVDDRTAWKWLISGCREISNYAEKFRIPLAFEPEPGMFIENLSQFQKLKQKAGHELFCLTLDVGHAFLTEKIPAGDCIRKFKDDIRNIHIEDMKKQAHQHLFFGEGEIDFADIF
;
A
#
# COMPACT_ATOMS: atom_id res chain seq x y z
N MET A 1 19.39 -1.85 -7.36
CA MET A 1 19.45 -0.38 -7.35
C MET A 1 18.07 0.10 -6.94
N PHE A 2 17.95 0.95 -5.92
CA PHE A 2 16.65 1.52 -5.51
C PHE A 2 16.21 2.59 -6.50
N ARG A 3 14.90 2.65 -6.76
CA ARG A 3 14.26 3.76 -7.44
C ARG A 3 13.56 4.63 -6.42
N LEU A 4 13.86 5.92 -6.43
CA LEU A 4 13.12 6.88 -5.61
C LEU A 4 11.78 7.19 -6.30
N GLY A 5 10.70 7.07 -5.55
CA GLY A 5 9.35 7.38 -6.00
C GLY A 5 8.68 8.41 -5.09
N TYR A 6 7.62 9.03 -5.59
CA TYR A 6 6.79 9.93 -4.81
C TYR A 6 5.33 9.50 -4.86
N ASN A 7 4.62 9.63 -3.73
CA ASN A 7 3.22 9.23 -3.64
C ASN A 7 2.29 10.35 -4.11
N THR A 8 1.32 10.01 -4.97
CA THR A 8 0.32 10.98 -5.47
C THR A 8 -0.55 11.61 -4.38
N ASN A 9 -0.53 11.09 -3.16
CA ASN A 9 -1.17 11.72 -2.00
C ASN A 9 -0.72 13.16 -1.75
N GLY A 10 0.52 13.50 -2.11
CA GLY A 10 1.04 14.87 -2.03
C GLY A 10 0.51 15.81 -3.12
N PHE A 11 -0.22 15.29 -4.11
CA PHE A 11 -0.71 16.04 -5.29
C PHE A 11 -2.24 16.13 -5.37
N ASN A 12 -2.92 16.19 -4.24
CA ASN A 12 -4.39 16.17 -4.17
C ASN A 12 -5.11 17.27 -4.98
N CYS A 13 -4.42 18.36 -5.30
CA CYS A 13 -4.96 19.50 -6.07
C CYS A 13 -4.48 19.51 -7.54
N HIS A 14 -3.78 18.47 -7.99
CA HIS A 14 -3.27 18.37 -9.37
C HIS A 14 -4.01 17.26 -10.13
N SER A 15 -4.07 17.39 -11.45
CA SER A 15 -4.39 16.24 -12.29
C SER A 15 -3.28 15.19 -12.16
N LEU A 16 -3.61 13.91 -12.35
CA LEU A 16 -2.59 12.85 -12.27
C LEU A 16 -1.48 13.07 -13.32
N GLU A 17 -1.84 13.51 -14.52
CA GLU A 17 -0.86 13.82 -15.58
C GLU A 17 0.14 14.90 -15.14
N SER A 18 -0.37 16.03 -14.58
CA SER A 18 0.49 17.10 -14.05
C SER A 18 1.37 16.62 -12.89
N ALA A 19 0.81 15.77 -12.01
CA ALA A 19 1.59 15.19 -10.92
C ALA A 19 2.75 14.33 -11.44
N LEU A 20 2.51 13.48 -12.44
CA LEU A 20 3.55 12.64 -13.05
C LEU A 20 4.65 13.47 -13.75
N GLU A 21 4.26 14.56 -14.42
CA GLU A 21 5.21 15.50 -15.03
C GLU A 21 6.12 16.13 -13.97
N VAL A 22 5.54 16.66 -12.89
CA VAL A 22 6.31 17.27 -11.80
C VAL A 22 7.22 16.26 -11.11
N ILE A 23 6.72 15.08 -10.76
CA ILE A 23 7.50 14.00 -10.14
C ILE A 23 8.73 13.66 -11.00
N SER A 24 8.53 13.46 -12.30
CA SER A 24 9.62 13.20 -13.23
C SER A 24 10.60 14.36 -13.34
N SER A 25 10.12 15.60 -13.42
CA SER A 25 10.97 16.79 -13.53
C SER A 25 11.88 17.01 -12.32
N LEU A 26 11.48 16.51 -11.16
CA LEU A 26 12.26 16.51 -9.90
C LEU A 26 13.28 15.36 -9.82
N GLY A 27 13.35 14.49 -10.84
CA GLY A 27 14.32 13.40 -10.91
C GLY A 27 13.89 12.11 -10.22
N TYR A 28 12.64 11.99 -9.79
CA TYR A 28 12.09 10.72 -9.32
C TYR A 28 11.98 9.70 -10.47
N GLN A 29 12.18 8.45 -10.15
CA GLN A 29 12.17 7.33 -11.10
C GLN A 29 10.94 6.43 -10.93
N GLY A 30 10.11 6.72 -9.94
CA GLY A 30 8.89 5.98 -9.66
C GLY A 30 7.79 6.86 -9.09
N VAL A 31 6.59 6.33 -9.11
CA VAL A 31 5.41 6.95 -8.52
C VAL A 31 4.56 5.92 -7.80
N ALA A 32 4.10 6.23 -6.60
CA ALA A 32 3.07 5.48 -5.91
C ALA A 32 1.70 6.11 -6.23
N ILE A 33 0.87 5.42 -7.00
CA ILE A 33 -0.45 5.91 -7.40
C ILE A 33 -1.48 5.42 -6.38
N THR A 34 -1.99 6.32 -5.58
CA THR A 34 -3.08 6.02 -4.64
C THR A 34 -4.42 6.12 -5.36
N LEU A 35 -5.14 4.99 -5.38
CA LEU A 35 -6.51 4.95 -5.93
C LEU A 35 -7.46 5.72 -5.02
N ASP A 36 -8.17 6.70 -5.58
CA ASP A 36 -9.10 7.55 -4.84
C ASP A 36 -10.26 8.02 -5.75
N ASN A 37 -11.18 8.83 -5.21
CA ASN A 37 -12.33 9.35 -5.94
C ASN A 37 -11.96 10.07 -7.26
N TYR A 38 -10.83 10.77 -7.28
CA TYR A 38 -10.34 11.55 -8.42
C TYR A 38 -9.14 10.94 -9.14
N ILE A 39 -8.58 9.84 -8.62
CA ILE A 39 -7.40 9.18 -9.18
C ILE A 39 -7.73 7.72 -9.43
N LEU A 40 -7.94 7.37 -10.71
CA LEU A 40 -8.20 5.99 -11.18
C LEU A 40 -9.27 5.27 -10.34
N ASN A 41 -10.39 5.94 -10.06
CA ASN A 41 -11.50 5.33 -9.34
C ASN A 41 -12.00 4.08 -10.10
N PRO A 42 -11.96 2.88 -9.49
CA PRO A 42 -12.26 1.62 -10.19
C PRO A 42 -13.72 1.45 -10.63
N TRP A 43 -14.59 2.36 -10.24
CA TRP A 43 -16.03 2.33 -10.61
C TRP A 43 -16.43 3.42 -11.60
N ASN A 44 -15.50 4.29 -11.99
CA ASN A 44 -15.80 5.31 -12.97
C ASN A 44 -15.96 4.72 -14.39
N SER A 45 -16.90 5.24 -15.15
CA SER A 45 -17.14 4.84 -16.54
C SER A 45 -16.00 5.20 -17.49
N ASP A 46 -15.21 6.20 -17.14
CA ASP A 46 -14.04 6.71 -17.89
C ASP A 46 -12.70 6.12 -17.43
N LEU A 47 -12.72 5.06 -16.62
CA LEU A 47 -11.50 4.42 -16.11
C LEU A 47 -10.55 3.99 -17.23
N ASN A 48 -11.05 3.37 -18.30
CA ASN A 48 -10.18 2.90 -19.39
C ASN A 48 -9.45 4.04 -20.11
N PRO A 49 -10.11 5.12 -20.56
CA PRO A 49 -9.42 6.31 -21.07
C PRO A 49 -8.40 6.90 -20.11
N ALA A 50 -8.71 6.94 -18.80
CA ALA A 50 -7.80 7.43 -17.78
C ALA A 50 -6.55 6.52 -17.65
N LEU A 51 -6.72 5.21 -17.68
CA LEU A 51 -5.62 4.24 -17.67
C LEU A 51 -4.73 4.38 -18.91
N ASP A 52 -5.31 4.56 -20.10
CA ASP A 52 -4.56 4.80 -21.34
C ASP A 52 -3.70 6.07 -21.24
N LEU A 53 -4.23 7.13 -20.64
CA LEU A 53 -3.50 8.37 -20.42
C LEU A 53 -2.33 8.18 -19.44
N VAL A 54 -2.60 7.52 -18.32
CA VAL A 54 -1.58 7.25 -17.29
C VAL A 54 -0.47 6.36 -17.83
N GLU A 55 -0.81 5.29 -18.56
CA GLU A 55 0.18 4.41 -19.18
C GLU A 55 1.09 5.18 -20.15
N ARG A 56 0.51 6.04 -21.01
CA ARG A 56 1.31 6.90 -21.91
C ARG A 56 2.23 7.85 -21.13
N SER A 57 1.74 8.42 -20.02
CA SER A 57 2.52 9.34 -19.19
C SER A 57 3.65 8.63 -18.45
N LEU A 58 3.40 7.45 -17.90
CA LEU A 58 4.43 6.61 -17.26
C LEU A 58 5.53 6.26 -18.26
N ASN A 59 5.16 5.85 -19.46
CA ASN A 59 6.11 5.56 -20.53
C ASN A 59 6.89 6.81 -21.00
N ARG A 60 6.19 7.93 -21.20
CA ARG A 60 6.81 9.21 -21.61
C ARG A 60 7.86 9.69 -20.63
N TYR A 61 7.57 9.56 -19.33
CA TYR A 61 8.45 10.03 -18.26
C TYR A 61 9.37 8.94 -17.70
N SER A 62 9.30 7.73 -18.25
CA SER A 62 10.08 6.56 -17.77
C SER A 62 9.91 6.30 -16.26
N LEU A 63 8.69 6.46 -15.76
CA LEU A 63 8.36 6.24 -14.35
C LEU A 63 7.88 4.79 -14.14
N ALA A 64 8.52 4.07 -13.22
CA ALA A 64 7.93 2.87 -12.64
C ALA A 64 6.75 3.24 -11.74
N CYS A 65 5.78 2.34 -11.56
CA CYS A 65 4.69 2.63 -10.63
C CYS A 65 4.41 1.48 -9.66
N VAL A 66 3.89 1.83 -8.51
CA VAL A 66 3.21 0.95 -7.55
C VAL A 66 1.80 1.47 -7.32
N ILE A 67 0.87 0.58 -6.96
CA ILE A 67 -0.51 0.96 -6.66
C ILE A 67 -0.73 0.92 -5.15
N GLU A 68 -1.28 2.02 -4.61
CA GLU A 68 -1.63 2.16 -3.20
C GLU A 68 -3.14 2.07 -3.00
N THR A 69 -3.57 1.32 -1.99
CA THR A 69 -4.99 0.99 -1.79
C THR A 69 -5.59 1.49 -0.48
N GLY A 70 -5.06 2.60 0.05
CA GLY A 70 -5.59 3.22 1.27
C GLY A 70 -7.09 3.55 1.21
N ALA A 71 -7.58 3.85 0.01
CA ALA A 71 -9.01 4.05 -0.31
C ALA A 71 -9.74 5.07 0.59
N ARG A 72 -9.03 5.96 1.24
CA ARG A 72 -9.56 6.98 2.17
C ARG A 72 -11.10 6.96 2.34
N PHE A 73 -11.83 7.77 1.60
CA PHE A 73 -13.30 7.82 1.61
C PHE A 73 -13.95 7.21 0.35
N LEU A 74 -13.17 6.52 -0.49
CA LEU A 74 -13.64 5.94 -1.76
C LEU A 74 -14.72 4.88 -1.56
N LEU A 75 -14.56 4.01 -0.54
CA LEU A 75 -15.49 2.91 -0.27
C LEU A 75 -16.61 3.30 0.68
N ASN A 76 -16.37 4.26 1.55
CA ASN A 76 -17.34 4.76 2.51
C ASN A 76 -17.14 6.27 2.72
N PRO A 77 -18.12 7.12 2.34
CA PRO A 77 -17.97 8.56 2.44
C PRO A 77 -18.00 9.09 3.88
N ARG A 78 -18.37 8.26 4.86
CA ARG A 78 -18.49 8.65 6.28
C ARG A 78 -17.37 8.12 7.15
N HIS A 79 -16.77 6.98 6.77
CA HIS A 79 -15.74 6.31 7.57
C HIS A 79 -14.49 6.09 6.73
N LYS A 80 -13.46 6.88 7.07
CA LYS A 80 -12.17 6.83 6.40
C LYS A 80 -11.59 5.41 6.46
N HIS A 81 -11.11 4.89 5.32
CA HIS A 81 -10.49 3.57 5.16
C HIS A 81 -11.43 2.36 5.31
N GLU A 82 -12.69 2.56 5.66
CA GLU A 82 -13.68 1.48 5.76
C GLU A 82 -14.43 1.27 4.43
N PRO A 83 -14.95 0.04 4.19
CA PRO A 83 -14.72 -1.17 4.96
C PRO A 83 -13.34 -1.79 4.68
N THR A 84 -12.90 -2.71 5.56
CA THR A 84 -11.64 -3.46 5.45
C THR A 84 -11.89 -4.95 5.25
N LEU A 85 -10.82 -5.74 5.09
CA LEU A 85 -10.90 -7.22 5.00
C LEU A 85 -11.39 -7.87 6.32
N ILE A 86 -11.39 -7.13 7.42
CA ILE A 86 -11.76 -7.61 8.76
C ILE A 86 -12.97 -6.86 9.35
N SER A 87 -13.66 -6.05 8.56
CA SER A 87 -14.90 -5.40 8.99
C SER A 87 -15.93 -6.43 9.46
N ASN A 88 -16.68 -6.11 10.51
CA ASN A 88 -17.71 -7.01 11.07
C ASN A 88 -18.81 -7.35 10.05
N ASP A 89 -19.17 -6.37 9.21
CA ASP A 89 -20.15 -6.54 8.14
C ASP A 89 -19.59 -7.36 6.96
N ALA A 90 -20.30 -8.43 6.58
CA ALA A 90 -19.89 -9.33 5.50
C ALA A 90 -19.91 -8.65 4.10
N GLU A 91 -20.87 -7.78 3.84
CA GLU A 91 -20.94 -7.02 2.57
C GLU A 91 -19.81 -6.00 2.50
N GLY A 92 -19.43 -5.40 3.63
CA GLY A 92 -18.26 -4.54 3.71
C GLY A 92 -16.97 -5.29 3.36
N ARG A 93 -16.73 -6.47 3.92
CA ARG A 93 -15.57 -7.30 3.55
C ARG A 93 -15.57 -7.64 2.06
N LYS A 94 -16.71 -7.97 1.48
CA LYS A 94 -16.87 -8.24 0.06
C LYS A 94 -16.58 -6.99 -0.80
N THR A 95 -17.02 -5.82 -0.35
CA THR A 95 -16.72 -4.54 -1.00
C THR A 95 -15.21 -4.29 -1.04
N ARG A 96 -14.49 -4.50 0.08
CA ARG A 96 -13.04 -4.38 0.12
C ARG A 96 -12.34 -5.39 -0.79
N LEU A 97 -12.78 -6.65 -0.80
CA LEU A 97 -12.25 -7.67 -1.72
C LEU A 97 -12.42 -7.27 -3.18
N ASN A 98 -13.62 -6.80 -3.55
CA ASN A 98 -13.89 -6.34 -4.92
C ASN A 98 -13.02 -5.14 -5.29
N PHE A 99 -12.82 -4.20 -4.37
CA PHE A 99 -11.90 -3.08 -4.57
C PHE A 99 -10.48 -3.55 -4.84
N LEU A 100 -9.94 -4.44 -4.01
CA LEU A 100 -8.59 -4.97 -4.17
C LEU A 100 -8.43 -5.73 -5.49
N LYS A 101 -9.42 -6.51 -5.92
CA LYS A 101 -9.39 -7.16 -7.24
C LYS A 101 -9.34 -6.17 -8.38
N LYS A 102 -10.15 -5.11 -8.33
CA LYS A 102 -10.11 -4.02 -9.32
C LYS A 102 -8.79 -3.26 -9.29
N ALA A 103 -8.22 -3.05 -8.11
CA ALA A 103 -6.88 -2.47 -7.97
C ALA A 103 -5.79 -3.36 -8.59
N ILE A 104 -5.90 -4.68 -8.45
CA ILE A 104 -5.02 -5.65 -9.14
C ILE A 104 -5.20 -5.56 -10.66
N ASP A 105 -6.43 -5.40 -11.18
CA ASP A 105 -6.65 -5.20 -12.62
C ASP A 105 -5.98 -3.91 -13.12
N ILE A 106 -6.08 -2.82 -12.36
CA ILE A 106 -5.39 -1.56 -12.65
C ILE A 106 -3.87 -1.74 -12.61
N ALA A 107 -3.36 -2.40 -11.56
CA ALA A 107 -1.93 -2.70 -11.43
C ALA A 107 -1.41 -3.53 -12.62
N GLY A 108 -2.16 -4.55 -13.03
CA GLY A 108 -1.84 -5.35 -14.21
C GLY A 108 -1.84 -4.55 -15.50
N ARG A 109 -2.83 -3.66 -15.70
CA ARG A 109 -2.94 -2.80 -16.88
C ARG A 109 -1.79 -1.78 -16.98
N LEU A 110 -1.33 -1.25 -15.83
CA LEU A 110 -0.23 -0.28 -15.76
C LEU A 110 1.15 -0.95 -15.61
N ASN A 111 1.21 -2.28 -15.60
CA ASN A 111 2.44 -3.04 -15.36
C ASN A 111 3.15 -2.59 -14.08
N ALA A 112 2.37 -2.39 -13.00
CA ALA A 112 2.87 -1.94 -11.72
C ALA A 112 3.81 -2.97 -11.08
N GLU A 113 4.83 -2.51 -10.37
CA GLU A 113 5.81 -3.39 -9.71
C GLU A 113 5.26 -4.07 -8.47
N SER A 114 4.27 -3.46 -7.81
CA SER A 114 3.52 -4.05 -6.70
C SER A 114 2.20 -3.31 -6.45
N LEU A 115 1.36 -3.94 -5.64
CA LEU A 115 0.17 -3.32 -5.05
C LEU A 115 0.31 -3.37 -3.54
N SER A 116 0.25 -2.21 -2.89
CA SER A 116 0.33 -2.07 -1.44
C SER A 116 -1.06 -2.07 -0.81
N PHE A 117 -1.21 -2.78 0.30
CA PHE A 117 -2.44 -2.87 1.08
C PHE A 117 -2.16 -3.28 2.54
N TRP A 118 -3.15 -3.10 3.42
CA TRP A 118 -3.02 -3.33 4.86
C TRP A 118 -4.26 -4.03 5.44
N SER A 119 -4.20 -4.39 6.75
CA SER A 119 -5.29 -5.14 7.41
C SER A 119 -6.53 -4.29 7.70
N GLY A 120 -6.35 -3.02 7.98
CA GLY A 120 -7.34 -2.20 8.66
C GLY A 120 -7.35 -2.41 10.17
N LYS A 121 -8.12 -1.54 10.85
CA LYS A 121 -8.31 -1.61 12.31
C LYS A 121 -9.39 -2.64 12.64
N LYS A 122 -9.13 -3.47 13.65
CA LYS A 122 -10.13 -4.41 14.15
C LYS A 122 -11.20 -3.66 14.96
N GLN A 123 -12.46 -3.92 14.64
CA GLN A 123 -13.60 -3.40 15.42
C GLN A 123 -13.77 -4.19 16.73
N ASP A 124 -14.20 -3.52 17.79
CA ASP A 124 -14.31 -4.13 19.14
C ASP A 124 -15.26 -5.34 19.18
N ALA A 125 -16.28 -5.34 18.33
CA ALA A 125 -17.25 -6.46 18.24
C ALA A 125 -16.66 -7.72 17.58
N VAL A 126 -15.43 -7.66 17.04
CA VAL A 126 -14.77 -8.78 16.35
C VAL A 126 -13.66 -9.34 17.22
N ASP A 127 -13.73 -10.63 17.58
CA ASP A 127 -12.64 -11.30 18.26
C ASP A 127 -11.44 -11.58 17.35
N ASP A 128 -10.25 -11.73 17.92
CA ASP A 128 -9.01 -11.89 17.18
C ASP A 128 -8.99 -13.13 16.28
N ARG A 129 -9.53 -14.25 16.74
CA ARG A 129 -9.58 -15.50 15.98
C ARG A 129 -10.40 -15.32 14.70
N THR A 130 -11.53 -14.63 14.82
CA THR A 130 -12.40 -14.31 13.69
C THR A 130 -11.73 -13.33 12.72
N ALA A 131 -11.10 -12.26 13.24
CA ALA A 131 -10.36 -11.30 12.43
C ALA A 131 -9.22 -11.98 11.64
N TRP A 132 -8.41 -12.83 12.30
CA TRP A 132 -7.37 -13.63 11.64
C TRP A 132 -7.93 -14.52 10.53
N LYS A 133 -9.05 -15.21 10.79
CA LYS A 133 -9.71 -16.07 9.80
C LYS A 133 -10.12 -15.29 8.56
N TRP A 134 -10.76 -14.14 8.74
CA TRP A 134 -11.19 -13.30 7.62
C TRP A 134 -10.02 -12.71 6.85
N LEU A 135 -9.02 -12.17 7.55
CA LEU A 135 -7.83 -11.60 6.92
C LEU A 135 -7.09 -12.63 6.07
N ILE A 136 -6.80 -13.82 6.64
CA ILE A 136 -6.12 -14.90 5.92
C ILE A 136 -6.91 -15.33 4.68
N SER A 137 -8.23 -15.49 4.81
CA SER A 137 -9.10 -15.86 3.68
C SER A 137 -9.05 -14.79 2.59
N GLY A 138 -9.17 -13.51 2.97
CA GLY A 138 -9.09 -12.39 2.03
C GLY A 138 -7.73 -12.30 1.34
N CYS A 139 -6.64 -12.42 2.10
CA CYS A 139 -5.28 -12.41 1.54
C CYS A 139 -5.07 -13.54 0.53
N ARG A 140 -5.52 -14.76 0.82
CA ARG A 140 -5.44 -15.88 -0.12
C ARG A 140 -6.24 -15.62 -1.39
N GLU A 141 -7.45 -15.10 -1.26
CA GLU A 141 -8.32 -14.82 -2.39
C GLU A 141 -7.73 -13.79 -3.34
N ILE A 142 -7.20 -12.68 -2.81
CA ILE A 142 -6.55 -11.66 -3.66
C ILE A 142 -5.22 -12.14 -4.22
N SER A 143 -4.46 -12.96 -3.49
CA SER A 143 -3.19 -13.52 -3.99
C SER A 143 -3.42 -14.44 -5.20
N ASN A 144 -4.38 -15.35 -5.10
CA ASN A 144 -4.78 -16.20 -6.23
C ASN A 144 -5.29 -15.36 -7.42
N TYR A 145 -6.00 -14.26 -7.14
CA TYR A 145 -6.47 -13.36 -8.20
C TYR A 145 -5.32 -12.61 -8.89
N ALA A 146 -4.28 -12.24 -8.14
CA ALA A 146 -3.12 -11.51 -8.66
C ALA A 146 -2.22 -12.37 -9.57
N GLU A 147 -2.32 -13.71 -9.51
CA GLU A 147 -1.53 -14.63 -10.35
C GLU A 147 -1.67 -14.33 -11.84
N LYS A 148 -2.87 -13.94 -12.29
CA LYS A 148 -3.13 -13.67 -13.71
C LYS A 148 -2.25 -12.57 -14.32
N PHE A 149 -1.76 -11.66 -13.49
CA PHE A 149 -0.85 -10.58 -13.88
C PHE A 149 0.53 -10.71 -13.21
N ARG A 150 0.71 -11.68 -12.30
CA ARG A 150 1.91 -11.83 -11.47
C ARG A 150 2.27 -10.59 -10.66
N ILE A 151 1.27 -9.82 -10.22
CA ILE A 151 1.48 -8.62 -9.41
C ILE A 151 1.82 -9.00 -7.96
N PRO A 152 2.98 -8.60 -7.43
CA PRO A 152 3.29 -8.74 -6.02
C PRO A 152 2.32 -7.94 -5.16
N LEU A 153 1.76 -8.58 -4.13
CA LEU A 153 0.88 -7.97 -3.15
C LEU A 153 1.69 -7.62 -1.91
N ALA A 154 2.08 -6.37 -1.80
CA ALA A 154 2.93 -5.86 -0.75
C ALA A 154 2.08 -5.42 0.45
N PHE A 155 2.00 -6.28 1.47
CA PHE A 155 1.25 -6.01 2.69
C PHE A 155 2.02 -5.06 3.61
N GLU A 156 1.36 -4.05 4.13
CA GLU A 156 1.93 -3.05 5.04
C GLU A 156 1.44 -3.25 6.48
N PRO A 157 2.32 -3.65 7.41
CA PRO A 157 2.05 -3.56 8.84
C PRO A 157 2.03 -2.09 9.28
N GLU A 158 1.00 -1.68 10.02
CA GLU A 158 0.82 -0.28 10.40
C GLU A 158 0.41 -0.16 11.88
N PRO A 159 1.08 0.72 12.67
CA PRO A 159 0.73 0.95 14.08
C PRO A 159 -0.75 1.31 14.26
N GLY A 160 -1.40 0.65 15.23
CA GLY A 160 -2.84 0.82 15.49
C GLY A 160 -3.77 0.02 14.61
N MET A 161 -3.27 -0.69 13.60
CA MET A 161 -4.02 -1.64 12.79
C MET A 161 -3.98 -3.04 13.39
N PHE A 162 -4.73 -3.99 12.83
CA PHE A 162 -4.78 -5.36 13.35
C PHE A 162 -3.45 -6.11 13.16
N ILE A 163 -2.74 -5.83 12.09
CA ILE A 163 -1.36 -6.26 11.87
C ILE A 163 -0.48 -5.01 11.96
N GLU A 164 0.23 -4.88 13.08
CA GLU A 164 0.96 -3.66 13.42
C GLU A 164 2.47 -3.76 13.19
N ASN A 165 3.02 -4.98 13.18
CA ASN A 165 4.46 -5.18 13.22
C ASN A 165 4.92 -6.34 12.32
N LEU A 166 6.23 -6.42 12.11
CA LEU A 166 6.85 -7.39 11.20
C LEU A 166 6.70 -8.85 11.68
N SER A 167 6.61 -9.10 12.98
CA SER A 167 6.35 -10.44 13.51
C SER A 167 4.95 -10.94 13.15
N GLN A 168 3.96 -10.07 13.26
CA GLN A 168 2.58 -10.39 12.84
C GLN A 168 2.48 -10.55 11.33
N PHE A 169 3.19 -9.73 10.55
CA PHE A 169 3.31 -9.91 9.09
C PHE A 169 3.87 -11.28 8.74
N GLN A 170 4.99 -11.71 9.36
CA GLN A 170 5.56 -13.06 9.09
C GLN A 170 4.54 -14.17 9.35
N LYS A 171 3.79 -14.08 10.45
CA LYS A 171 2.72 -15.02 10.77
C LYS A 171 1.61 -15.00 9.70
N LEU A 172 1.22 -13.81 9.23
CA LEU A 172 0.22 -13.66 8.17
C LEU A 172 0.73 -14.25 6.85
N LYS A 173 1.96 -13.93 6.44
CA LYS A 173 2.62 -14.45 5.24
C LYS A 173 2.66 -15.97 5.24
N GLN A 174 3.11 -16.58 6.34
CA GLN A 174 3.13 -18.03 6.47
C GLN A 174 1.72 -18.64 6.31
N LYS A 175 0.70 -17.98 6.86
CA LYS A 175 -0.69 -18.47 6.79
C LYS A 175 -1.34 -18.20 5.45
N ALA A 176 -1.03 -17.10 4.80
CA ALA A 176 -1.47 -16.81 3.42
C ALA A 176 -0.90 -17.84 2.45
N GLY A 177 0.38 -18.19 2.61
CA GLY A 177 1.03 -19.29 1.90
C GLY A 177 1.14 -19.07 0.39
N HIS A 178 1.42 -17.85 -0.06
CA HIS A 178 1.46 -17.48 -1.47
C HIS A 178 2.75 -16.72 -1.83
N GLU A 179 3.37 -17.04 -2.97
CA GLU A 179 4.64 -16.42 -3.39
C GLU A 179 4.53 -14.93 -3.70
N LEU A 180 3.38 -14.49 -4.20
CA LEU A 180 3.11 -13.08 -4.49
C LEU A 180 2.79 -12.25 -3.24
N PHE A 181 2.65 -12.87 -2.06
CA PHE A 181 2.41 -12.16 -0.81
C PHE A 181 3.73 -11.64 -0.23
N CYS A 182 3.95 -10.34 -0.38
CA CYS A 182 5.20 -9.64 -0.11
C CYS A 182 5.00 -8.55 0.95
N LEU A 183 6.00 -7.72 1.17
CA LEU A 183 6.03 -6.67 2.19
C LEU A 183 6.15 -5.28 1.56
N THR A 184 5.27 -4.35 1.96
CA THR A 184 5.58 -2.93 2.02
C THR A 184 6.17 -2.66 3.40
N LEU A 185 7.44 -2.29 3.45
CA LEU A 185 8.08 -1.89 4.70
C LEU A 185 8.03 -0.37 4.81
N ASP A 186 7.24 0.14 5.76
CA ASP A 186 7.27 1.53 6.13
C ASP A 186 8.31 1.75 7.24
N VAL A 187 9.25 2.65 7.00
CA VAL A 187 10.37 2.92 7.88
C VAL A 187 9.91 3.55 9.20
N GLY A 188 8.92 4.46 9.13
CA GLY A 188 8.33 5.08 10.31
C GLY A 188 7.55 4.08 11.16
N HIS A 189 6.79 3.19 10.52
CA HIS A 189 6.08 2.11 11.23
C HIS A 189 7.05 1.14 11.90
N ALA A 190 8.10 0.73 11.20
CA ALA A 190 9.15 -0.12 11.78
C ALA A 190 9.85 0.58 12.95
N PHE A 191 10.16 1.89 12.81
CA PHE A 191 10.74 2.68 13.88
C PHE A 191 9.88 2.69 15.14
N LEU A 192 8.55 2.74 15.02
CA LEU A 192 7.64 2.72 16.17
C LEU A 192 7.46 1.33 16.79
N THR A 193 7.36 0.30 15.98
CA THR A 193 6.87 -1.03 16.42
C THR A 193 7.99 -2.03 16.69
N GLU A 194 9.15 -1.86 16.06
CA GLU A 194 10.24 -2.83 16.17
C GLU A 194 11.26 -2.44 17.27
N LYS A 195 11.97 -3.46 17.78
CA LYS A 195 13.02 -3.29 18.79
C LYS A 195 14.41 -3.12 18.20
N ILE A 196 14.54 -3.32 16.89
CA ILE A 196 15.79 -3.18 16.14
C ILE A 196 15.70 -1.97 15.21
N PRO A 197 16.82 -1.38 14.79
CA PRO A 197 16.84 -0.27 13.84
C PRO A 197 16.10 -0.59 12.53
N ALA A 198 15.58 0.43 11.87
CA ALA A 198 14.81 0.27 10.62
C ALA A 198 15.66 -0.33 9.48
N GLY A 199 16.95 0.03 9.39
CA GLY A 199 17.87 -0.58 8.45
C GLY A 199 18.09 -2.06 8.69
N ASP A 200 18.13 -2.51 9.97
CA ASP A 200 18.16 -3.94 10.28
C ASP A 200 16.88 -4.67 9.89
N CYS A 201 15.73 -4.01 10.01
CA CYS A 201 14.46 -4.52 9.49
C CYS A 201 14.53 -4.70 7.97
N ILE A 202 15.03 -3.71 7.22
CA ILE A 202 15.21 -3.79 5.77
C ILE A 202 16.14 -4.96 5.41
N ARG A 203 17.31 -5.07 6.06
CA ARG A 203 18.27 -6.16 5.83
C ARG A 203 17.65 -7.54 6.09
N LYS A 204 16.88 -7.67 7.17
CA LYS A 204 16.23 -8.92 7.57
C LYS A 204 15.12 -9.36 6.62
N PHE A 205 14.35 -8.41 6.09
CA PHE A 205 13.19 -8.69 5.25
C PHE A 205 13.41 -8.43 3.75
N LYS A 206 14.67 -8.21 3.33
CA LYS A 206 15.03 -7.82 1.95
C LYS A 206 14.40 -8.68 0.85
N ASP A 207 14.24 -9.98 1.10
CA ASP A 207 13.70 -10.92 0.11
C ASP A 207 12.16 -10.82 0.00
N ASP A 208 11.51 -10.30 1.05
CA ASP A 208 10.07 -10.09 1.12
C ASP A 208 9.64 -8.71 0.61
N ILE A 209 10.52 -7.72 0.71
CA ILE A 209 10.22 -6.32 0.40
C ILE A 209 10.01 -6.15 -1.11
N ARG A 210 8.91 -5.46 -1.48
CA ARG A 210 8.62 -5.00 -2.84
C ARG A 210 8.34 -3.51 -2.92
N ASN A 211 8.06 -2.88 -1.77
CA ASN A 211 7.86 -1.46 -1.64
C ASN A 211 8.42 -0.98 -0.30
N ILE A 212 8.96 0.22 -0.26
CA ILE A 212 9.42 0.87 0.98
C ILE A 212 8.81 2.26 1.04
N HIS A 213 8.13 2.57 2.14
CA HIS A 213 7.75 3.93 2.46
C HIS A 213 8.82 4.56 3.34
N ILE A 214 9.22 5.78 2.98
CA ILE A 214 10.25 6.54 3.71
C ILE A 214 9.65 7.88 4.12
N GLU A 215 9.65 8.11 5.40
CA GLU A 215 9.18 9.33 6.04
C GLU A 215 9.95 9.56 7.34
N ASP A 216 9.81 10.72 7.96
CA ASP A 216 10.37 10.94 9.29
C ASP A 216 9.28 10.84 10.36
N MET A 217 9.66 10.43 11.57
CA MET A 217 8.72 10.16 12.66
C MET A 217 9.39 10.30 14.03
N LYS A 218 8.61 10.71 15.04
CA LYS A 218 9.04 10.70 16.45
C LYS A 218 8.61 9.41 17.14
N LYS A 219 9.46 8.88 18.04
CA LYS A 219 9.24 7.59 18.70
C LYS A 219 7.92 7.46 19.46
N GLN A 220 7.30 8.57 19.85
CA GLN A 220 6.12 8.58 20.71
C GLN A 220 4.82 8.87 19.97
N ALA A 221 4.85 9.09 18.65
CA ALA A 221 3.67 9.48 17.90
C ALA A 221 3.70 8.92 16.47
N HIS A 222 2.63 8.24 16.08
CA HIS A 222 2.39 7.89 14.68
C HIS A 222 1.97 9.14 13.92
N GLN A 223 2.95 9.92 13.49
CA GLN A 223 2.77 11.18 12.77
C GLN A 223 3.82 11.29 11.68
N HIS A 224 3.36 11.38 10.44
CA HIS A 224 4.22 11.57 9.27
C HIS A 224 4.80 12.99 9.27
N LEU A 225 6.11 13.10 9.32
CA LEU A 225 6.87 14.35 9.39
C LEU A 225 7.72 14.54 8.14
N PHE A 226 8.11 15.78 7.87
CA PHE A 226 9.14 16.05 6.88
C PHE A 226 10.50 15.55 7.37
N PHE A 227 11.37 15.18 6.43
CA PHE A 227 12.72 14.73 6.74
C PHE A 227 13.46 15.77 7.57
N GLY A 228 14.03 15.34 8.70
CA GLY A 228 14.74 16.17 9.66
C GLY A 228 13.87 16.75 10.79
N GLU A 229 12.56 16.51 10.79
CA GLU A 229 11.65 16.92 11.89
C GLU A 229 11.40 15.81 12.91
N GLY A 230 11.76 14.56 12.56
CA GLY A 230 11.63 13.37 13.39
C GLY A 230 12.94 12.94 14.05
N GLU A 231 13.03 11.64 14.33
CA GLU A 231 14.13 11.00 15.07
C GLU A 231 14.72 9.79 14.33
N ILE A 232 14.32 9.57 13.06
CA ILE A 232 14.79 8.42 12.29
C ILE A 232 16.23 8.66 11.79
N ASP A 233 17.10 7.71 12.04
CA ASP A 233 18.48 7.73 11.50
C ASP A 233 18.47 7.23 10.05
N PHE A 234 18.47 8.15 9.10
CA PHE A 234 18.49 7.83 7.69
C PHE A 234 19.82 7.25 7.20
N ALA A 235 20.92 7.47 7.94
CA ALA A 235 22.21 6.84 7.59
C ALA A 235 22.19 5.31 7.81
N ASP A 236 21.36 4.80 8.72
CA ASP A 236 21.14 3.37 8.90
C ASP A 236 20.31 2.74 7.75
N ILE A 237 19.50 3.55 7.07
CA ILE A 237 18.58 3.09 6.03
C ILE A 237 19.27 2.99 4.66
N PHE A 238 20.17 3.90 4.35
CA PHE A 238 20.88 4.02 3.06
C PHE A 238 22.32 3.53 3.16
#